data_6ad686fcf5e0d9f8053cec6ced9061b7
#
_entry.id   6ad686fcf5e0d9f8053cec6ced9061b7
#
_cell.length_a   1.000
_cell.length_b   1.000
_cell.length_c   1.000
_cell.angle_alpha   90.00
_cell.angle_beta   90.00
_cell.angle_gamma   90.00
#
_symmetry.space_group_name_H-M   'P 1'
#
loop_
_entity.id
_entity.type
_entity.pdbx_description
1 polymer ?
#
loop_
_entity_poly.entity_id
_entity_poly.type
_entity_poly.pdbx_seq_one_letter_code
_entity_poly.pdbx_strand_id
1 'polypeptide(L)'
;MITDNDSVVLPIGLEIDGVRYRKIVIDEMTGIDEENLSSRKVRNNGAKAISLLLRRCIQSIEGVLEQKRDPLSLIDEKYVRNMYVADRDFLVMSIRTLSGDSELMLTLDCPSCEQEVNQLVDLKALDVYEWDENEPVELTVDLPRGFYNEETKQYNKRITWAFPKGSSQERLAVLPQNEMGTNLIAIGLRSVEGRDGIPSADEVRRLSVRDRGALADEIMENSVGVETQVDICCDSCGHEFKTEVNTVG
;
A
#
# COMPACT_ATOMS: atom_id res chain seq x y z
N MET A 1 -10.92 12.20 -3.28
CA MET A 1 -12.33 12.68 -3.30
C MET A 1 -13.07 12.01 -4.46
N ILE A 2 -14.23 11.43 -4.19
CA ILE A 2 -15.10 10.86 -5.22
C ILE A 2 -15.79 12.02 -5.93
N THR A 3 -15.77 12.05 -7.26
CA THR A 3 -16.43 13.08 -8.08
C THR A 3 -17.82 12.62 -8.54
N ASP A 4 -18.63 13.51 -9.17
CA ASP A 4 -20.04 13.30 -9.56
C ASP A 4 -20.33 12.05 -10.42
N ASN A 5 -19.34 11.22 -10.78
CA ASN A 5 -19.48 10.00 -11.59
C ASN A 5 -18.74 8.80 -10.95
N ASP A 6 -18.63 8.72 -9.62
CA ASP A 6 -17.90 7.66 -8.92
C ASP A 6 -16.44 7.51 -9.44
N SER A 7 -15.90 8.63 -9.91
CA SER A 7 -14.54 8.73 -10.43
C SER A 7 -13.58 9.18 -9.34
N VAL A 8 -12.46 8.50 -9.24
CA VAL A 8 -11.37 8.81 -8.30
C VAL A 8 -10.06 9.02 -9.06
N VAL A 9 -9.16 9.82 -8.45
CA VAL A 9 -7.81 10.05 -8.97
C VAL A 9 -6.83 9.33 -8.06
N LEU A 10 -6.08 8.37 -8.62
CA LEU A 10 -5.10 7.59 -7.88
C LEU A 10 -3.97 8.46 -7.34
N PRO A 11 -3.49 8.23 -6.12
CA PRO A 11 -2.33 8.91 -5.54
C PRO A 11 -1.06 8.83 -6.38
N ILE A 12 -0.77 7.66 -6.96
CA ILE A 12 0.40 7.44 -7.82
C ILE A 12 -0.04 7.29 -9.29
N GLY A 13 -0.87 6.32 -9.57
CA GLY A 13 -1.35 5.96 -10.89
C GLY A 13 -0.83 4.62 -11.41
N LEU A 14 -1.64 3.99 -12.26
CA LEU A 14 -1.29 2.75 -12.95
C LEU A 14 -0.31 3.05 -14.10
N GLU A 15 0.87 2.48 -14.03
CA GLU A 15 1.88 2.62 -15.07
C GLU A 15 1.77 1.50 -16.11
N ILE A 16 1.61 1.90 -17.39
CA ILE A 16 1.59 1.01 -18.55
C ILE A 16 2.44 1.65 -19.64
N ASP A 17 3.44 0.93 -20.13
CA ASP A 17 4.34 1.36 -21.22
C ASP A 17 4.96 2.76 -20.97
N GLY A 18 5.28 3.06 -19.71
CA GLY A 18 5.90 4.34 -19.29
C GLY A 18 4.92 5.51 -19.19
N VAL A 19 3.62 5.27 -19.34
CA VAL A 19 2.56 6.27 -19.15
C VAL A 19 1.80 5.96 -17.87
N ARG A 20 1.53 7.00 -17.06
CA ARG A 20 0.72 6.90 -15.83
C ARG A 20 -0.73 7.28 -16.09
N TYR A 21 -1.63 6.40 -15.66
CA TYR A 21 -3.07 6.57 -15.76
C TYR A 21 -3.64 6.66 -14.35
N ARG A 22 -4.22 7.81 -14.00
CA ARG A 22 -4.64 8.07 -12.62
C ARG A 22 -6.16 8.05 -12.42
N LYS A 23 -6.95 8.29 -13.45
CA LYS A 23 -8.39 8.42 -13.31
C LYS A 23 -9.10 7.09 -13.52
N ILE A 24 -9.83 6.67 -12.50
CA ILE A 24 -10.55 5.40 -12.44
C ILE A 24 -12.01 5.65 -12.05
N VAL A 25 -12.93 4.96 -12.71
CA VAL A 25 -14.33 4.90 -12.30
C VAL A 25 -14.52 3.61 -11.50
N ILE A 26 -15.11 3.73 -10.32
CA ILE A 26 -15.40 2.61 -9.41
C ILE A 26 -16.90 2.43 -9.22
N ASP A 27 -17.30 1.30 -8.68
CA ASP A 27 -18.65 0.95 -8.30
C ASP A 27 -18.68 0.45 -6.85
N GLU A 28 -19.83 0.48 -6.21
CA GLU A 28 -20.02 -0.04 -4.86
C GLU A 28 -19.89 -1.57 -4.79
N MET A 29 -19.64 -2.08 -3.60
CA MET A 29 -19.67 -3.52 -3.32
C MET A 29 -21.12 -4.03 -3.34
N THR A 30 -21.26 -5.29 -3.75
CA THR A 30 -22.52 -6.02 -3.71
C THR A 30 -22.41 -7.19 -2.73
N GLY A 31 -23.55 -7.79 -2.35
CA GLY A 31 -23.56 -9.01 -1.53
C GLY A 31 -22.76 -10.17 -2.12
N ILE A 32 -22.65 -10.25 -3.46
CA ILE A 32 -21.78 -11.24 -4.14
C ILE A 32 -20.30 -10.98 -3.80
N ASP A 33 -19.90 -9.72 -3.72
CA ASP A 33 -18.52 -9.35 -3.39
C ASP A 33 -18.20 -9.70 -1.93
N GLU A 34 -19.13 -9.44 -1.00
CA GLU A 34 -19.01 -9.83 0.41
C GLU A 34 -18.89 -11.36 0.59
N GLU A 35 -19.73 -12.14 -0.11
CA GLU A 35 -19.67 -13.60 -0.10
C GLU A 35 -18.32 -14.10 -0.62
N ASN A 36 -17.82 -13.52 -1.72
CA ASN A 36 -16.53 -13.86 -2.31
C ASN A 36 -15.38 -13.54 -1.37
N LEU A 37 -15.37 -12.36 -0.75
CA LEU A 37 -14.36 -11.93 0.21
C LEU A 37 -14.36 -12.81 1.48
N SER A 38 -15.54 -13.26 1.90
CA SER A 38 -15.70 -14.16 3.05
C SER A 38 -15.25 -15.60 2.76
N SER A 39 -14.98 -15.95 1.50
CA SER A 39 -14.62 -17.30 1.12
C SER A 39 -13.28 -17.74 1.73
N ARG A 40 -13.16 -19.03 2.09
CA ARG A 40 -11.97 -19.63 2.72
C ARG A 40 -10.69 -19.46 1.88
N LYS A 41 -10.83 -19.43 0.53
CA LYS A 41 -9.70 -19.27 -0.40
C LYS A 41 -9.09 -17.89 -0.35
N VAL A 42 -9.91 -16.89 -0.05
CA VAL A 42 -9.53 -15.48 -0.03
C VAL A 42 -8.99 -15.09 1.36
N ARG A 43 -9.56 -15.62 2.44
CA ARG A 43 -9.11 -15.36 3.83
C ARG A 43 -7.64 -15.70 4.09
N ASN A 44 -7.06 -16.64 3.34
CA ASN A 44 -5.66 -17.04 3.51
C ASN A 44 -4.66 -16.05 2.88
N ASN A 45 -5.12 -15.08 2.09
CA ASN A 45 -4.30 -14.06 1.48
C ASN A 45 -5.12 -12.80 1.25
N GLY A 46 -5.09 -11.85 2.20
CA GLY A 46 -5.84 -10.60 2.13
C GLY A 46 -5.52 -9.77 0.88
N ALA A 47 -4.27 -9.79 0.41
CA ALA A 47 -3.88 -9.08 -0.81
C ALA A 47 -4.57 -9.64 -2.07
N LYS A 48 -4.87 -10.94 -2.12
CA LYS A 48 -5.70 -11.53 -3.18
C LYS A 48 -7.17 -11.17 -3.03
N ALA A 49 -7.65 -11.00 -1.80
CA ALA A 49 -8.98 -10.46 -1.55
C ALA A 49 -9.12 -9.07 -2.16
N ILE A 50 -8.17 -8.19 -1.88
CA ILE A 50 -8.10 -6.86 -2.46
C ILE A 50 -8.07 -6.94 -4.00
N SER A 51 -7.25 -7.81 -4.58
CA SER A 51 -7.19 -7.97 -6.04
C SER A 51 -8.54 -8.38 -6.62
N LEU A 52 -9.28 -9.27 -5.97
CA LEU A 52 -10.60 -9.69 -6.42
C LEU A 52 -11.63 -8.55 -6.31
N LEU A 53 -11.65 -7.84 -5.19
CA LEU A 53 -12.52 -6.68 -4.97
C LEU A 53 -12.28 -5.61 -6.04
N LEU A 54 -11.03 -5.20 -6.26
CA LEU A 54 -10.68 -4.18 -7.24
C LEU A 54 -11.05 -4.60 -8.66
N ARG A 55 -10.81 -5.86 -9.04
CA ARG A 55 -11.23 -6.39 -10.36
C ARG A 55 -12.72 -6.28 -10.57
N ARG A 56 -13.51 -6.42 -9.51
CA ARG A 56 -14.95 -6.37 -9.54
C ARG A 56 -15.45 -4.92 -9.57
N CYS A 57 -14.97 -4.07 -8.66
CA CYS A 57 -15.51 -2.73 -8.48
C CYS A 57 -14.95 -1.70 -9.48
N ILE A 58 -13.76 -1.88 -10.07
CA ILE A 58 -13.27 -0.99 -11.11
C ILE A 58 -14.12 -1.16 -12.37
N GLN A 59 -14.71 -0.07 -12.85
CA GLN A 59 -15.57 -0.03 -14.02
C GLN A 59 -14.84 0.42 -15.30
N SER A 60 -13.94 1.39 -15.17
CA SER A 60 -13.07 1.85 -16.27
C SER A 60 -11.76 2.44 -15.74
N ILE A 61 -10.77 2.50 -16.61
CA ILE A 61 -9.49 3.18 -16.39
C ILE A 61 -9.28 4.09 -17.58
N GLU A 62 -9.30 5.41 -17.38
CA GLU A 62 -9.20 6.38 -18.46
C GLU A 62 -7.95 6.14 -19.31
N GLY A 63 -8.14 6.05 -20.63
CA GLY A 63 -7.07 5.79 -21.59
C GLY A 63 -6.59 4.33 -21.69
N VAL A 64 -7.09 3.41 -20.83
CA VAL A 64 -6.62 2.01 -20.76
C VAL A 64 -7.76 1.00 -20.90
N LEU A 65 -8.82 1.20 -20.15
CA LEU A 65 -9.97 0.30 -20.08
C LEU A 65 -11.24 1.10 -20.24
N GLU A 66 -11.99 0.84 -21.33
CA GLU A 66 -13.32 1.39 -21.53
C GLU A 66 -14.29 0.91 -20.45
N GLN A 67 -15.39 1.65 -20.26
CA GLN A 67 -16.45 1.30 -19.32
C GLN A 67 -16.94 -0.14 -19.56
N LYS A 68 -17.00 -0.94 -18.49
CA LYS A 68 -17.53 -2.31 -18.58
C LYS A 68 -18.97 -2.31 -19.10
N ARG A 69 -19.28 -3.24 -19.99
CA ARG A 69 -20.67 -3.45 -20.47
C ARG A 69 -21.52 -4.15 -19.42
N ASP A 70 -20.93 -5.11 -18.72
CA ASP A 70 -21.53 -5.79 -17.57
C ASP A 70 -20.80 -5.32 -16.31
N PRO A 71 -21.44 -4.51 -15.45
CA PRO A 71 -20.83 -4.03 -14.21
C PRO A 71 -20.38 -5.16 -13.29
N LEU A 72 -20.95 -6.34 -13.38
CA LEU A 72 -20.60 -7.51 -12.57
C LEU A 72 -19.40 -8.29 -13.11
N SER A 73 -18.91 -7.99 -14.30
CA SER A 73 -17.74 -8.66 -14.86
C SER A 73 -16.44 -8.26 -14.14
N LEU A 74 -15.44 -9.13 -14.23
CA LEU A 74 -14.11 -8.88 -13.68
C LEU A 74 -13.20 -8.27 -14.75
N ILE A 75 -12.47 -7.20 -14.41
CA ILE A 75 -11.38 -6.72 -15.28
C ILE A 75 -10.19 -7.68 -15.24
N ASP A 76 -9.27 -7.54 -16.21
CA ASP A 76 -8.05 -8.35 -16.25
C ASP A 76 -7.21 -8.12 -14.98
N GLU A 77 -6.78 -9.20 -14.36
CA GLU A 77 -5.98 -9.22 -13.13
C GLU A 77 -4.65 -8.44 -13.27
N LYS A 78 -4.10 -8.38 -14.49
CA LYS A 78 -2.86 -7.65 -14.76
C LYS A 78 -2.94 -6.18 -14.33
N TYR A 79 -4.09 -5.52 -14.48
CA TYR A 79 -4.26 -4.12 -14.09
C TYR A 79 -4.09 -3.95 -12.58
N VAL A 80 -4.88 -4.68 -11.79
CA VAL A 80 -4.87 -4.54 -10.32
C VAL A 80 -3.56 -5.04 -9.69
N ARG A 81 -2.90 -6.03 -10.30
CA ARG A 81 -1.59 -6.52 -9.83
C ARG A 81 -0.44 -5.57 -10.17
N ASN A 82 -0.59 -4.73 -11.19
CA ASN A 82 0.40 -3.73 -11.57
C ASN A 82 0.19 -2.38 -10.87
N MET A 83 -0.96 -2.14 -10.22
CA MET A 83 -1.18 -0.95 -9.38
C MET A 83 -0.24 -0.96 -8.17
N TYR A 84 0.21 0.22 -7.75
CA TYR A 84 0.95 0.39 -6.49
C TYR A 84 0.06 0.07 -5.29
N VAL A 85 0.68 -0.39 -4.21
CA VAL A 85 -0.06 -0.75 -2.97
C VAL A 85 -0.84 0.46 -2.45
N ALA A 86 -0.24 1.65 -2.45
CA ALA A 86 -0.89 2.89 -2.03
C ALA A 86 -2.17 3.22 -2.83
N ASP A 87 -2.13 3.01 -4.16
CA ASP A 87 -3.33 3.18 -5.01
C ASP A 87 -4.41 2.14 -4.70
N ARG A 88 -3.99 0.90 -4.41
CA ARG A 88 -4.93 -0.19 -4.08
C ARG A 88 -5.64 0.08 -2.76
N ASP A 89 -4.91 0.52 -1.73
CA ASP A 89 -5.46 0.84 -0.41
C ASP A 89 -6.40 2.04 -0.50
N PHE A 90 -6.03 3.07 -1.28
CA PHE A 90 -6.89 4.21 -1.59
C PHE A 90 -8.19 3.77 -2.30
N LEU A 91 -8.11 2.87 -3.28
CA LEU A 91 -9.29 2.34 -3.99
C LEU A 91 -10.19 1.53 -3.06
N VAL A 92 -9.63 0.69 -2.18
CA VAL A 92 -10.42 -0.06 -1.19
C VAL A 92 -11.18 0.89 -0.28
N MET A 93 -10.51 1.92 0.26
CA MET A 93 -11.13 2.95 1.09
C MET A 93 -12.25 3.69 0.31
N SER A 94 -11.99 4.06 -0.95
CA SER A 94 -12.97 4.74 -1.80
C SER A 94 -14.20 3.88 -2.08
N ILE A 95 -14.03 2.58 -2.36
CA ILE A 95 -15.11 1.62 -2.58
C ILE A 95 -15.93 1.44 -1.30
N ARG A 96 -15.30 1.29 -0.13
CA ARG A 96 -16.01 1.21 1.16
C ARG A 96 -16.86 2.45 1.40
N THR A 97 -16.24 3.61 1.20
CA THR A 97 -16.94 4.91 1.34
C THR A 97 -18.12 5.04 0.41
N LEU A 98 -17.99 4.62 -0.85
CA LEU A 98 -19.05 4.62 -1.84
C LEU A 98 -20.19 3.66 -1.44
N SER A 99 -19.85 2.50 -0.89
CA SER A 99 -20.78 1.47 -0.40
C SER A 99 -21.49 1.85 0.92
N GLY A 100 -21.23 3.05 1.47
CA GLY A 100 -21.86 3.54 2.70
C GLY A 100 -21.14 3.15 3.99
N ASP A 101 -19.99 2.47 3.91
CA ASP A 101 -19.13 2.08 5.05
C ASP A 101 -17.96 3.08 5.18
N SER A 102 -18.27 4.31 5.56
CA SER A 102 -17.31 5.40 5.69
C SER A 102 -16.79 5.61 7.11
N GLU A 103 -17.35 4.92 8.10
CA GLU A 103 -16.96 5.06 9.50
C GLU A 103 -16.36 3.77 10.02
N LEU A 104 -15.20 3.87 10.68
CA LEU A 104 -14.52 2.74 11.29
C LEU A 104 -14.42 2.93 12.80
N MET A 105 -14.98 1.99 13.57
CA MET A 105 -14.82 1.96 15.01
C MET A 105 -13.54 1.24 15.39
N LEU A 106 -12.59 1.96 15.98
CA LEU A 106 -11.38 1.39 16.57
C LEU A 106 -11.62 1.12 18.05
N THR A 107 -11.29 -0.10 18.49
CA THR A 107 -11.24 -0.47 19.91
C THR A 107 -9.80 -0.79 20.28
N LEU A 108 -9.20 -0.01 21.17
CA LEU A 108 -7.78 -0.01 21.49
C LEU A 108 -7.58 0.03 23.01
N ASP A 109 -6.48 -0.55 23.48
CA ASP A 109 -6.06 -0.37 24.87
C ASP A 109 -5.11 0.84 24.97
N CYS A 110 -5.39 1.76 25.89
CA CYS A 110 -4.52 2.91 26.15
C CYS A 110 -3.14 2.44 26.66
N PRO A 111 -2.02 2.83 26.01
CA PRO A 111 -0.69 2.39 26.43
C PRO A 111 -0.26 2.93 27.81
N SER A 112 -0.97 3.92 28.35
CA SER A 112 -0.65 4.54 29.66
C SER A 112 -1.45 3.96 30.81
N CYS A 113 -2.77 3.74 30.65
CA CYS A 113 -3.65 3.30 31.75
C CYS A 113 -4.37 1.97 31.50
N GLU A 114 -4.12 1.34 30.36
CA GLU A 114 -4.69 0.03 29.95
C GLU A 114 -6.24 0.02 29.89
N GLN A 115 -6.87 1.19 29.90
CA GLN A 115 -8.32 1.29 29.71
C GLN A 115 -8.65 1.23 28.21
N GLU A 116 -9.77 0.58 27.89
CA GLU A 116 -10.31 0.52 26.54
C GLU A 116 -10.70 1.91 26.04
N VAL A 117 -10.27 2.25 24.83
CA VAL A 117 -10.60 3.48 24.09
C VAL A 117 -11.33 3.09 22.83
N ASN A 118 -12.53 3.64 22.65
CA ASN A 118 -13.34 3.45 21.45
C ASN A 118 -13.32 4.76 20.65
N GLN A 119 -12.69 4.72 19.46
CA GLN A 119 -12.55 5.87 18.59
C GLN A 119 -13.25 5.62 17.26
N LEU A 120 -14.17 6.52 16.88
CA LEU A 120 -14.76 6.54 15.54
C LEU A 120 -13.86 7.32 14.60
N VAL A 121 -13.47 6.72 13.49
CA VAL A 121 -12.67 7.35 12.43
C VAL A 121 -13.51 7.46 11.17
N ASP A 122 -13.67 8.69 10.66
CA ASP A 122 -14.29 8.93 9.35
C ASP A 122 -13.22 8.76 8.27
N LEU A 123 -13.37 7.72 7.43
CA LEU A 123 -12.46 7.43 6.34
C LEU A 123 -12.38 8.54 5.28
N LYS A 124 -13.44 9.38 5.17
CA LYS A 124 -13.47 10.53 4.25
C LYS A 124 -12.60 11.69 4.73
N ALA A 125 -12.34 11.74 6.05
CA ALA A 125 -11.53 12.78 6.66
C ALA A 125 -10.02 12.47 6.66
N LEU A 126 -9.63 11.26 6.24
CA LEU A 126 -8.21 10.90 6.14
C LEU A 126 -7.55 11.67 5.00
N ASP A 127 -6.36 12.19 5.26
CA ASP A 127 -5.54 12.85 4.27
C ASP A 127 -5.04 11.85 3.22
N VAL A 128 -4.87 12.32 1.98
CA VAL A 128 -4.33 11.52 0.88
C VAL A 128 -3.17 12.28 0.25
N TYR A 129 -1.99 11.70 0.32
CA TYR A 129 -0.78 12.26 -0.27
C TYR A 129 -0.56 11.71 -1.67
N GLU A 130 -0.31 12.61 -2.63
CA GLU A 130 -0.09 12.28 -4.03
C GLU A 130 1.42 12.27 -4.35
N TRP A 131 1.82 11.34 -5.23
CA TRP A 131 3.15 11.35 -5.82
C TRP A 131 3.23 12.33 -6.99
N ASP A 132 4.35 13.03 -7.13
CA ASP A 132 4.56 13.91 -8.29
C ASP A 132 4.50 13.10 -9.59
N GLU A 133 3.65 13.52 -10.51
CA GLU A 133 3.44 12.80 -11.78
C GLU A 133 4.68 12.83 -12.70
N ASN A 134 5.58 13.79 -12.51
CA ASN A 134 6.79 13.95 -13.31
C ASN A 134 7.99 13.19 -12.74
N GLU A 135 7.89 12.70 -11.50
CA GLU A 135 8.98 11.99 -10.84
C GLU A 135 8.83 10.46 -10.99
N PRO A 136 9.93 9.72 -11.18
CA PRO A 136 9.89 8.25 -11.15
C PRO A 136 9.39 7.77 -9.78
N VAL A 137 8.61 6.69 -9.75
CA VAL A 137 8.03 6.14 -8.49
C VAL A 137 9.07 5.29 -7.76
N GLU A 138 10.14 5.95 -7.37
CA GLU A 138 11.26 5.33 -6.67
C GLU A 138 11.99 6.34 -5.79
N LEU A 139 12.68 5.84 -4.77
CA LEU A 139 13.49 6.62 -3.84
C LEU A 139 14.96 6.31 -4.06
N THR A 140 15.80 7.33 -4.00
CA THR A 140 17.26 7.18 -3.93
C THR A 140 17.69 7.41 -2.50
N VAL A 141 18.26 6.37 -1.86
CA VAL A 141 18.60 6.38 -0.43
C VAL A 141 20.10 6.12 -0.24
N ASP A 142 20.74 6.95 0.56
CA ASP A 142 22.13 6.76 0.98
C ASP A 142 22.16 6.01 2.33
N LEU A 143 22.48 4.73 2.28
CA LEU A 143 22.57 3.87 3.47
C LEU A 143 23.81 4.22 4.31
N PRO A 144 23.73 4.24 5.65
CA PRO A 144 24.88 4.52 6.52
C PRO A 144 26.10 3.61 6.28
N ARG A 145 25.86 2.31 6.08
CA ARG A 145 26.88 1.31 5.79
C ARG A 145 26.78 0.75 4.38
N GLY A 146 25.60 0.25 4.00
CA GLY A 146 25.30 -0.28 2.69
C GLY A 146 25.68 -1.76 2.49
N PHE A 147 25.72 -2.17 1.23
CA PHE A 147 26.02 -3.54 0.79
C PHE A 147 27.53 -3.73 0.61
N TYR A 148 28.09 -4.80 1.20
CA TYR A 148 29.48 -5.14 1.00
C TYR A 148 29.72 -5.71 -0.40
N ASN A 149 30.70 -5.17 -1.10
CA ASN A 149 31.15 -5.64 -2.39
C ASN A 149 32.42 -6.49 -2.25
N GLU A 150 32.33 -7.77 -2.55
CA GLU A 150 33.41 -8.73 -2.43
C GLU A 150 34.60 -8.43 -3.35
N GLU A 151 34.33 -7.85 -4.53
CA GLU A 151 35.38 -7.56 -5.53
C GLU A 151 36.20 -6.33 -5.16
N THR A 152 35.49 -5.24 -4.81
CA THR A 152 36.16 -3.96 -4.47
C THR A 152 36.60 -3.87 -3.01
N LYS A 153 36.12 -4.80 -2.14
CA LYS A 153 36.30 -4.78 -0.68
C LYS A 153 35.76 -3.52 -0.01
N GLN A 154 34.77 -2.88 -0.62
CA GLN A 154 34.14 -1.64 -0.15
C GLN A 154 32.63 -1.84 0.05
N TYR A 155 31.98 -0.86 0.69
CA TYR A 155 30.55 -0.84 0.86
C TYR A 155 29.92 0.11 -0.15
N ASN A 156 28.94 -0.40 -0.90
CA ASN A 156 28.11 0.37 -1.81
C ASN A 156 26.89 0.87 -1.03
N LYS A 157 26.71 2.18 -0.95
CA LYS A 157 25.78 2.82 -0.01
C LYS A 157 24.51 3.33 -0.68
N ARG A 158 24.63 3.85 -1.90
CA ARG A 158 23.48 4.43 -2.61
C ARG A 158 22.67 3.36 -3.28
N ILE A 159 21.37 3.34 -2.96
CA ILE A 159 20.41 2.39 -3.52
C ILE A 159 19.25 3.14 -4.19
N THR A 160 18.62 2.49 -5.16
CA THR A 160 17.31 2.88 -5.68
C THR A 160 16.27 1.86 -5.21
N TRP A 161 15.21 2.33 -4.60
CA TRP A 161 14.11 1.52 -4.09
C TRP A 161 12.77 2.03 -4.61
N ALA A 162 11.95 1.16 -5.22
CA ALA A 162 10.66 1.50 -5.77
C ALA A 162 9.51 0.97 -4.91
N PHE A 163 8.41 1.71 -4.87
CA PHE A 163 7.22 1.31 -4.13
C PHE A 163 6.66 -0.03 -4.62
N PRO A 164 6.15 -0.88 -3.70
CA PRO A 164 5.63 -2.19 -4.05
C PRO A 164 4.31 -2.09 -4.83
N LYS A 165 4.11 -3.05 -5.74
CA LYS A 165 2.88 -3.23 -6.51
C LYS A 165 2.03 -4.37 -5.94
N GLY A 166 0.78 -4.50 -6.38
CA GLY A 166 -0.15 -5.53 -5.93
C GLY A 166 0.38 -6.95 -6.05
N SER A 167 1.14 -7.25 -7.12
CA SER A 167 1.80 -8.54 -7.27
C SER A 167 2.82 -8.84 -6.16
N SER A 168 3.50 -7.83 -5.68
CA SER A 168 4.43 -7.92 -4.54
C SER A 168 3.67 -8.08 -3.22
N GLN A 169 2.58 -7.34 -3.03
CA GLN A 169 1.70 -7.45 -1.87
C GLN A 169 1.14 -8.87 -1.71
N GLU A 170 0.68 -9.49 -2.81
CA GLU A 170 0.21 -10.88 -2.80
C GLU A 170 1.27 -11.91 -2.41
N ARG A 171 2.54 -11.66 -2.79
CA ARG A 171 3.68 -12.52 -2.41
C ARG A 171 4.06 -12.32 -0.95
N LEU A 172 4.06 -11.09 -0.45
CA LEU A 172 4.38 -10.77 0.93
C LEU A 172 3.33 -11.31 1.91
N ALA A 173 2.06 -11.25 1.55
CA ALA A 173 0.94 -11.63 2.42
C ALA A 173 0.94 -13.10 2.88
N VAL A 174 1.73 -13.98 2.25
CA VAL A 174 1.86 -15.40 2.63
C VAL A 174 3.16 -15.71 3.37
N LEU A 175 4.01 -14.70 3.58
CA LEU A 175 5.27 -14.90 4.29
C LEU A 175 5.08 -14.81 5.81
N PRO A 176 5.92 -15.51 6.58
CA PRO A 176 5.99 -15.31 8.02
C PRO A 176 6.30 -13.86 8.38
N GLN A 177 5.69 -13.35 9.45
CA GLN A 177 5.84 -11.95 9.86
C GLN A 177 7.30 -11.52 10.09
N ASN A 178 8.12 -12.40 10.63
CA ASN A 178 9.56 -12.14 10.85
C ASN A 178 10.37 -12.02 9.56
N GLU A 179 9.85 -12.43 8.41
CA GLU A 179 10.50 -12.32 7.10
C GLU A 179 9.99 -11.15 6.27
N MET A 180 8.84 -10.58 6.63
CA MET A 180 8.15 -9.54 5.86
C MET A 180 9.05 -8.32 5.59
N GLY A 181 9.69 -7.74 6.62
CA GLY A 181 10.49 -6.53 6.47
C GLY A 181 11.70 -6.73 5.55
N THR A 182 12.36 -7.89 5.60
CA THR A 182 13.47 -8.21 4.68
C THR A 182 12.97 -8.35 3.24
N ASN A 183 11.85 -9.04 3.05
CA ASN A 183 11.31 -9.26 1.71
C ASN A 183 10.69 -7.99 1.12
N LEU A 184 10.11 -7.10 1.93
CA LEU A 184 9.63 -5.79 1.48
C LEU A 184 10.79 -4.95 0.91
N ILE A 185 11.90 -4.88 1.63
CA ILE A 185 13.11 -4.18 1.14
C ILE A 185 13.61 -4.82 -0.16
N ALA A 186 13.75 -6.15 -0.19
CA ALA A 186 14.26 -6.88 -1.36
C ALA A 186 13.36 -6.71 -2.60
N ILE A 187 12.05 -6.69 -2.43
CA ILE A 187 11.09 -6.53 -3.53
C ILE A 187 11.14 -5.12 -4.11
N GLY A 188 11.34 -4.10 -3.29
CA GLY A 188 11.42 -2.71 -3.73
C GLY A 188 12.79 -2.37 -4.34
N LEU A 189 13.86 -3.06 -3.98
CA LEU A 189 15.22 -2.76 -4.43
C LEU A 189 15.33 -2.89 -5.95
N ARG A 190 15.88 -1.86 -6.60
CA ARG A 190 16.08 -1.76 -8.05
C ARG A 190 17.54 -1.79 -8.44
N SER A 191 18.36 -1.05 -7.72
CA SER A 191 19.80 -0.97 -7.98
C SER A 191 20.59 -0.64 -6.72
N VAL A 192 21.88 -0.94 -6.77
CA VAL A 192 22.88 -0.48 -5.81
C VAL A 192 24.01 0.13 -6.62
N GLU A 193 24.33 1.40 -6.37
CA GLU A 193 25.38 2.11 -7.11
C GLU A 193 26.74 1.39 -6.98
N GLY A 194 27.44 1.25 -8.10
CA GLY A 194 28.76 0.57 -8.13
C GLY A 194 28.68 -0.95 -7.99
N ARG A 195 27.52 -1.55 -8.25
CA ARG A 195 27.33 -3.00 -8.24
C ARG A 195 26.49 -3.45 -9.42
N ASP A 196 26.86 -4.56 -10.04
CA ASP A 196 26.05 -5.24 -11.02
C ASP A 196 25.01 -6.13 -10.34
N GLY A 197 23.76 -6.06 -10.85
CA GLY A 197 22.64 -6.85 -10.38
C GLY A 197 22.01 -6.37 -9.07
N ILE A 198 20.81 -6.91 -8.80
CA ILE A 198 20.01 -6.59 -7.61
C ILE A 198 20.38 -7.56 -6.48
N PRO A 199 20.66 -7.06 -5.24
CA PRO A 199 20.94 -7.92 -4.09
C PRO A 199 19.79 -8.90 -3.81
N SER A 200 20.16 -10.11 -3.44
CA SER A 200 19.20 -11.14 -3.00
C SER A 200 18.62 -10.82 -1.62
N ALA A 201 17.51 -11.50 -1.27
CA ALA A 201 16.92 -11.37 0.07
C ALA A 201 17.91 -11.74 1.20
N ASP A 202 18.81 -12.69 0.95
CA ASP A 202 19.86 -13.06 1.94
C ASP A 202 20.89 -11.96 2.14
N GLU A 203 21.23 -11.21 1.10
CA GLU A 203 22.11 -10.04 1.22
C GLU A 203 21.39 -8.88 1.92
N VAL A 204 20.10 -8.63 1.60
CA VAL A 204 19.27 -7.66 2.31
C VAL A 204 19.16 -8.01 3.80
N ARG A 205 19.09 -9.30 4.16
CA ARG A 205 19.07 -9.76 5.55
C ARG A 205 20.33 -9.37 6.32
N ARG A 206 21.48 -9.20 5.62
CA ARG A 206 22.77 -8.80 6.21
C ARG A 206 22.95 -7.29 6.37
N LEU A 207 22.02 -6.47 5.86
CA LEU A 207 22.01 -5.03 6.12
C LEU A 207 21.98 -4.75 7.62
N SER A 208 22.72 -3.74 8.05
CA SER A 208 22.69 -3.32 9.45
C SER A 208 21.31 -2.77 9.84
N VAL A 209 21.01 -2.78 11.14
CA VAL A 209 19.76 -2.17 11.65
C VAL A 209 19.70 -0.68 11.28
N ARG A 210 20.85 0.01 11.25
CA ARG A 210 20.90 1.42 10.84
C ARG A 210 20.58 1.62 9.37
N ASP A 211 21.02 0.74 8.47
CA ASP A 211 20.69 0.82 7.05
C ASP A 211 19.21 0.59 6.83
N ARG A 212 18.63 -0.39 7.53
CA ARG A 212 17.20 -0.69 7.46
C ARG A 212 16.34 0.45 8.03
N GLY A 213 16.81 1.07 9.12
CA GLY A 213 16.17 2.25 9.70
C GLY A 213 16.20 3.43 8.74
N ALA A 214 17.36 3.77 8.18
CA ALA A 214 17.48 4.88 7.22
C ALA A 214 16.55 4.70 5.99
N LEU A 215 16.42 3.46 5.47
CA LEU A 215 15.46 3.19 4.40
C LEU A 215 14.01 3.32 4.87
N ALA A 216 13.69 2.85 6.07
CA ALA A 216 12.34 2.97 6.62
C ALA A 216 11.95 4.45 6.85
N ASP A 217 12.87 5.25 7.38
CA ASP A 217 12.68 6.69 7.60
C ASP A 217 12.41 7.39 6.26
N GLU A 218 13.21 7.10 5.21
CA GLU A 218 13.02 7.67 3.88
C GLU A 218 11.68 7.28 3.24
N ILE A 219 11.24 6.02 3.43
CA ILE A 219 9.92 5.56 2.96
C ILE A 219 8.80 6.30 3.70
N MET A 220 8.96 6.53 5.01
CA MET A 220 7.96 7.26 5.81
C MET A 220 7.89 8.74 5.43
N GLU A 221 9.04 9.39 5.22
CA GLU A 221 9.10 10.81 4.82
C GLU A 221 8.50 11.05 3.43
N ASN A 222 8.57 10.03 2.56
CA ASN A 222 7.99 10.08 1.21
C ASN A 222 6.73 9.21 1.11
N SER A 223 5.97 9.09 2.19
CA SER A 223 4.73 8.30 2.17
C SER A 223 3.73 8.88 1.18
N VAL A 224 3.04 8.00 0.48
CA VAL A 224 2.04 8.30 -0.54
C VAL A 224 0.82 7.41 -0.35
N GLY A 225 -0.35 7.92 -0.71
CA GLY A 225 -1.63 7.26 -0.50
C GLY A 225 -2.35 7.80 0.72
N VAL A 226 -3.18 6.97 1.32
CA VAL A 226 -3.99 7.36 2.49
C VAL A 226 -3.12 7.45 3.74
N GLU A 227 -3.21 8.58 4.45
CA GLU A 227 -2.62 8.68 5.79
C GLU A 227 -3.44 7.85 6.77
N THR A 228 -2.87 6.72 7.16
CA THR A 228 -3.53 5.79 8.07
C THR A 228 -3.21 6.02 9.54
N GLN A 229 -2.26 6.88 9.86
CA GLN A 229 -1.89 7.21 11.22
C GLN A 229 -2.83 8.26 11.78
N VAL A 230 -3.56 7.92 12.84
CA VAL A 230 -4.50 8.83 13.52
C VAL A 230 -4.11 9.08 14.97
N ASP A 231 -4.34 10.31 15.43
CA ASP A 231 -4.12 10.69 16.82
C ASP A 231 -5.32 10.30 17.67
N ILE A 232 -5.07 9.61 18.77
CA ILE A 232 -6.07 9.14 19.75
C ILE A 232 -5.81 9.80 21.08
N CYS A 233 -6.88 10.29 21.73
CA CYS A 233 -6.83 10.77 23.11
C CYS A 233 -7.63 9.84 24.01
N CYS A 234 -7.03 9.35 25.07
CA CYS A 234 -7.70 8.50 26.03
C CYS A 234 -8.63 9.32 26.93
N ASP A 235 -9.93 9.05 26.91
CA ASP A 235 -10.94 9.72 27.72
C ASP A 235 -10.72 9.52 29.23
N SER A 236 -10.08 8.41 29.65
CA SER A 236 -9.87 8.05 31.04
C SER A 236 -8.69 8.77 31.69
N CYS A 237 -7.57 8.97 30.96
CA CYS A 237 -6.35 9.55 31.53
C CYS A 237 -5.78 10.74 30.76
N GLY A 238 -6.37 11.12 29.61
CA GLY A 238 -5.90 12.21 28.75
C GLY A 238 -4.60 11.93 28.02
N HIS A 239 -4.12 10.67 28.00
CA HIS A 239 -2.91 10.31 27.25
C HIS A 239 -3.18 10.32 25.74
N GLU A 240 -2.32 11.04 25.00
CA GLU A 240 -2.37 11.10 23.54
C GLU A 240 -1.39 10.09 22.95
N PHE A 241 -1.84 9.32 21.98
CA PHE A 241 -1.03 8.34 21.27
C PHE A 241 -1.50 8.18 19.83
N LYS A 242 -0.63 7.61 18.99
CA LYS A 242 -0.96 7.35 17.59
C LYS A 242 -1.23 5.87 17.34
N THR A 243 -2.13 5.61 16.43
CA THR A 243 -2.42 4.25 15.95
C THR A 243 -2.58 4.24 14.44
N GLU A 244 -2.43 3.06 13.82
CA GLU A 244 -2.70 2.89 12.40
C GLU A 244 -4.12 2.37 12.19
N VAL A 245 -4.81 2.97 11.23
CA VAL A 245 -6.13 2.54 10.78
C VAL A 245 -5.95 1.49 9.69
N ASN A 246 -6.51 0.29 9.89
CA ASN A 246 -6.59 -0.69 8.83
C ASN A 246 -7.79 -0.38 7.92
N THR A 247 -7.56 0.29 6.81
CA THR A 247 -8.61 0.67 5.85
C THR A 247 -9.14 -0.53 5.05
N VAL A 248 -8.47 -1.66 5.12
CA VAL A 248 -8.81 -2.87 4.33
C VAL A 248 -9.68 -3.87 5.10
N GLY A 249 -9.74 -3.77 6.44
CA GLY A 249 -10.58 -4.60 7.31
C GLY A 249 -9.90 -5.85 7.81
#